data_ad698d35fabea981357493e7b2317939
#
_entry.id   ad698d35fabea981357493e7b2317939
#
_cell.length_a   1.000
_cell.length_b   1.000
_cell.length_c   1.000
_cell.angle_alpha   90.00
_cell.angle_beta   90.00
_cell.angle_gamma   90.00
#
_symmetry.space_group_name_H-M   'P 1'
#
loop_
_entity.id
_entity.type
_entity.pdbx_description
1 polymer ?
#
loop_
_entity_poly.entity_id
_entity_poly.type
_entity_poly.pdbx_seq_one_letter_code
_entity_poly.pdbx_strand_id
1 'polypeptide(L)'
;MIRNESIICFAHDWKGDPTSKTHIMRILSEKNRILWVNSIGMRRPSVSGRDARRLAAKGRQLIQGLVRVNANLHVASPLAVPLPGVPGIDRLNTLLLTASIRHFARRAGLTRPILWTFLPNTVGLVGRLGESRVIYHCVDEYSAFAGVPRDALRAMEEALVRRADLVLASSETLAQERRRFNPRTHFVSHGVDVAHFAQALSPTLAPPRETMGLPRPIIGFFGLIAEWIDLDLIAEIARRRPDWTMLMIGKANVDTGVLRGQPNVHLLGQKPYATLPAYCRSFDVGIIPFRVDALTVRANPLKLREYLAAGLPVVSSDLPEVRKYAGLARVAHGVDGFVAAIETALAEDGQAARSARVAAMAPESWEARVEQISDLIDDTGVRA
;
A
#
# COMPACT_ATOMS: atom_id res chain seq x y z
N MET A 1 6.49 7.79 -20.02
CA MET A 1 7.22 7.84 -18.70
C MET A 1 8.21 9.00 -18.71
N ILE A 2 8.16 9.88 -17.67
CA ILE A 2 9.13 10.95 -17.44
C ILE A 2 10.56 10.41 -17.39
N ARG A 3 11.52 11.24 -17.82
CA ARG A 3 12.95 10.82 -17.97
C ARG A 3 13.89 11.95 -17.55
N ASN A 4 15.07 11.56 -17.06
CA ASN A 4 16.16 12.46 -16.65
C ASN A 4 15.80 13.42 -15.51
N GLU A 5 14.71 13.11 -14.79
CA GLU A 5 14.27 13.89 -13.65
C GLU A 5 15.06 13.50 -12.37
N SER A 6 15.13 14.45 -11.46
CA SER A 6 15.57 14.25 -10.09
C SER A 6 14.32 14.18 -9.20
N ILE A 7 14.20 13.17 -8.34
CA ILE A 7 13.01 12.99 -7.49
C ILE A 7 13.44 12.79 -6.04
N ILE A 8 12.91 13.58 -5.12
CA ILE A 8 12.95 13.30 -3.67
C ILE A 8 11.60 12.70 -3.30
N CYS A 9 11.60 11.43 -2.88
CA CYS A 9 10.38 10.69 -2.53
C CYS A 9 10.29 10.46 -1.03
N PHE A 10 9.27 10.99 -0.38
CA PHE A 10 8.94 10.70 1.02
C PHE A 10 7.91 9.59 1.12
N ALA A 11 8.28 8.48 1.75
CA ALA A 11 7.40 7.32 1.89
C ALA A 11 7.69 6.52 3.19
N HIS A 12 7.16 5.29 3.28
CA HIS A 12 7.47 4.34 4.35
C HIS A 12 8.92 3.83 4.25
N ASP A 13 9.34 2.99 5.20
CA ASP A 13 10.70 2.44 5.18
C ASP A 13 10.89 1.49 3.98
N TRP A 14 11.95 1.71 3.20
CA TRP A 14 12.26 0.98 1.97
C TRP A 14 12.35 -0.54 2.14
N LYS A 15 12.84 -1.00 3.30
CA LYS A 15 13.01 -2.43 3.61
C LYS A 15 11.70 -3.16 3.96
N GLY A 16 10.55 -2.47 3.96
CA GLY A 16 9.24 -3.09 4.14
C GLY A 16 8.78 -3.89 2.92
N ASP A 17 7.64 -4.57 3.06
CA ASP A 17 6.99 -5.21 1.92
C ASP A 17 6.69 -4.19 0.83
N PRO A 18 6.89 -4.54 -0.46
CA PRO A 18 6.63 -3.62 -1.55
C PRO A 18 5.15 -3.22 -1.58
N THR A 19 4.93 -1.93 -1.76
CA THR A 19 3.60 -1.33 -1.94
C THR A 19 3.61 -0.46 -3.19
N SER A 20 2.49 0.20 -3.51
CA SER A 20 2.40 1.14 -4.65
C SER A 20 3.59 2.09 -4.73
N LYS A 21 4.01 2.64 -3.59
CA LYS A 21 5.13 3.59 -3.48
C LYS A 21 6.44 2.98 -3.99
N THR A 22 6.71 1.74 -3.57
CA THR A 22 7.92 1.01 -3.93
C THR A 22 7.95 0.64 -5.41
N HIS A 23 6.83 0.13 -5.95
CA HIS A 23 6.72 -0.24 -7.36
C HIS A 23 6.89 0.97 -8.28
N ILE A 24 6.16 2.07 -8.01
CA ILE A 24 6.25 3.31 -8.79
C ILE A 24 7.70 3.83 -8.81
N MET A 25 8.35 3.93 -7.66
CA MET A 25 9.70 4.48 -7.59
C MET A 25 10.76 3.53 -8.18
N ARG A 26 10.57 2.21 -8.12
CA ARG A 26 11.45 1.26 -8.81
C ARG A 26 11.41 1.45 -10.33
N ILE A 27 10.21 1.52 -10.92
CA ILE A 27 10.03 1.72 -12.37
C ILE A 27 10.58 3.10 -12.77
N LEU A 28 10.23 4.17 -12.05
CA LEU A 28 10.77 5.50 -12.33
C LEU A 28 12.30 5.56 -12.23
N SER A 29 12.92 4.78 -11.34
CA SER A 29 14.38 4.76 -11.18
C SER A 29 15.13 4.19 -12.37
N GLU A 30 14.49 3.54 -13.33
CA GLU A 30 15.12 3.10 -14.57
C GLU A 30 15.59 4.28 -15.43
N LYS A 31 14.88 5.40 -15.38
CA LYS A 31 15.12 6.59 -16.23
C LYS A 31 15.36 7.89 -15.44
N ASN A 32 15.23 7.88 -14.10
CA ASN A 32 15.27 9.07 -13.25
C ASN A 32 16.13 8.82 -12.01
N ARG A 33 16.76 9.87 -11.47
CA ARG A 33 17.52 9.80 -10.21
C ARG A 33 16.59 9.99 -9.03
N ILE A 34 16.57 9.06 -8.09
CA ILE A 34 15.65 9.06 -6.96
C ILE A 34 16.39 9.02 -5.63
N LEU A 35 16.03 9.93 -4.75
CA LEU A 35 16.33 9.87 -3.32
C LEU A 35 15.06 9.46 -2.58
N TRP A 36 14.98 8.21 -2.18
CA TRP A 36 13.94 7.73 -1.27
C TRP A 36 14.28 8.13 0.15
N VAL A 37 13.35 8.80 0.81
CA VAL A 37 13.47 9.22 2.21
C VAL A 37 12.54 8.36 3.05
N ASN A 38 13.14 7.55 3.93
CA ASN A 38 12.41 6.69 4.86
C ASN A 38 11.52 7.51 5.82
N SER A 39 10.50 6.84 6.35
CA SER A 39 9.48 7.45 7.21
C SER A 39 10.07 8.29 8.35
N ILE A 40 9.64 9.54 8.43
CA ILE A 40 10.00 10.47 9.51
C ILE A 40 9.08 10.37 10.75
N GLY A 41 8.16 9.36 10.75
CA GLY A 41 7.25 9.09 11.84
C GLY A 41 6.04 10.04 11.90
N MET A 42 4.84 9.47 11.95
CA MET A 42 3.57 10.20 12.13
C MET A 42 2.94 9.97 13.50
N ARG A 43 3.41 8.98 14.23
CA ARG A 43 2.88 8.60 15.56
C ARG A 43 3.85 9.02 16.64
N ARG A 44 3.32 9.47 17.79
CA ARG A 44 4.13 9.63 18.99
C ARG A 44 4.64 8.27 19.47
N PRO A 45 5.90 8.15 19.92
CA PRO A 45 6.36 6.94 20.55
C PRO A 45 5.51 6.66 21.79
N SER A 46 5.07 5.42 21.96
CA SER A 46 4.48 4.95 23.22
C SER A 46 5.56 4.26 24.04
N VAL A 47 5.38 4.22 25.38
CA VAL A 47 6.32 3.51 26.26
C VAL A 47 6.03 2.00 26.15
N SER A 48 6.47 1.40 25.05
CA SER A 48 6.32 -0.04 24.83
C SER A 48 7.64 -0.65 24.35
N GLY A 49 7.91 -1.91 24.72
CA GLY A 49 9.11 -2.63 24.28
C GLY A 49 9.20 -2.76 22.73
N ARG A 50 8.07 -2.60 22.03
CA ARG A 50 8.01 -2.52 20.55
C ARG A 50 8.62 -1.21 20.05
N ASP A 51 8.38 -0.10 20.73
CA ASP A 51 8.90 1.21 20.32
C ASP A 51 10.39 1.35 20.62
N ALA A 52 10.89 0.74 21.70
CA ALA A 52 12.32 0.65 21.99
C ALA A 52 13.08 -0.08 20.86
N ARG A 53 12.56 -1.20 20.36
CA ARG A 53 13.14 -1.93 19.22
C ARG A 53 13.08 -1.10 17.91
N ARG A 54 12.01 -0.34 17.70
CA ARG A 54 11.87 0.58 16.55
C ARG A 54 12.88 1.73 16.64
N LEU A 55 13.07 2.32 17.81
CA LEU A 55 14.07 3.37 18.04
C LEU A 55 15.49 2.86 17.80
N ALA A 56 15.82 1.66 18.30
CA ALA A 56 17.12 1.03 18.04
C ALA A 56 17.34 0.70 16.56
N ALA A 57 16.30 0.21 15.85
CA ALA A 57 16.36 -0.02 14.40
C ALA A 57 16.55 1.29 13.62
N LYS A 58 15.84 2.37 13.99
CA LYS A 58 16.03 3.70 13.41
C LYS A 58 17.43 4.26 13.71
N GLY A 59 17.95 4.08 14.91
CA GLY A 59 19.33 4.44 15.25
C GLY A 59 20.36 3.79 14.33
N ARG A 60 20.19 2.49 14.02
CA ARG A 60 21.05 1.76 13.07
C ARG A 60 20.91 2.30 11.64
N GLN A 61 19.69 2.63 11.21
CA GLN A 61 19.45 3.21 9.88
C GLN A 61 20.09 4.60 9.74
N LEU A 62 20.13 5.40 10.80
CA LEU A 62 20.80 6.69 10.82
C LEU A 62 22.32 6.57 10.60
N ILE A 63 22.95 5.55 11.19
CA ILE A 63 24.38 5.26 11.04
C ILE A 63 24.69 4.83 9.59
N GLN A 64 23.74 4.20 8.86
CA GLN A 64 23.92 3.77 7.48
C GLN A 64 23.94 4.94 6.49
N GLY A 65 23.45 6.13 6.84
CA GLY A 65 23.48 7.32 6.00
C GLY A 65 22.72 7.13 4.67
N LEU A 66 23.41 7.36 3.55
CA LEU A 66 22.87 7.20 2.21
C LEU A 66 23.21 5.80 1.69
N VAL A 67 22.20 4.97 1.43
CA VAL A 67 22.33 3.60 0.89
C VAL A 67 21.95 3.58 -0.57
N ARG A 68 22.82 3.07 -1.43
CA ARG A 68 22.53 2.88 -2.85
C ARG A 68 21.80 1.54 -3.08
N VAL A 69 20.65 1.57 -3.73
CA VAL A 69 19.84 0.40 -4.08
C VAL A 69 20.15 -0.07 -5.50
N ASN A 70 20.17 0.88 -6.45
CA ASN A 70 20.59 0.63 -7.83
C ASN A 70 21.36 1.86 -8.37
N ALA A 71 21.63 1.91 -9.66
CA ALA A 71 22.38 3.01 -10.28
C ALA A 71 21.77 4.39 -10.00
N ASN A 72 20.44 4.48 -9.95
CA ASN A 72 19.69 5.73 -9.90
C ASN A 72 18.88 5.91 -8.62
N LEU A 73 18.78 4.90 -7.76
CA LEU A 73 17.97 4.96 -6.54
C LEU A 73 18.82 4.85 -5.30
N HIS A 74 18.70 5.87 -4.47
CA HIS A 74 19.33 5.96 -3.16
C HIS A 74 18.28 6.05 -2.06
N VAL A 75 18.55 5.47 -0.91
CA VAL A 75 17.67 5.48 0.28
C VAL A 75 18.37 6.21 1.41
N ALA A 76 17.70 7.19 2.00
CA ALA A 76 18.19 7.93 3.15
C ALA A 76 17.23 7.81 4.33
N SER A 77 17.80 7.78 5.54
CA SER A 77 17.06 7.85 6.80
C SER A 77 17.49 9.12 7.52
N PRO A 78 16.73 10.23 7.38
CA PRO A 78 17.11 11.49 7.99
C PRO A 78 16.90 11.47 9.50
N LEU A 79 17.68 12.31 10.19
CA LEU A 79 17.50 12.57 11.62
C LEU A 79 16.25 13.39 11.86
N ALA A 80 15.39 12.92 12.75
CA ALA A 80 14.29 13.70 13.30
C ALA A 80 14.11 13.34 14.78
N VAL A 81 13.80 14.35 15.61
CA VAL A 81 13.43 14.15 17.00
C VAL A 81 12.01 13.58 17.04
N PRO A 82 11.74 12.41 17.63
CA PRO A 82 10.44 11.71 17.55
C PRO A 82 9.40 12.26 18.53
N LEU A 83 9.25 13.59 18.58
CA LEU A 83 8.29 14.31 19.44
C LEU A 83 7.42 15.25 18.59
N PRO A 84 6.51 14.72 17.75
CA PRO A 84 5.65 15.54 16.91
C PRO A 84 4.64 16.35 17.75
N GLY A 85 4.38 17.60 17.32
CA GLY A 85 3.41 18.48 17.94
C GLY A 85 3.91 19.20 19.20
N VAL A 86 5.21 19.19 19.48
CA VAL A 86 5.82 20.02 20.53
C VAL A 86 6.33 21.30 19.89
N PRO A 87 5.80 22.48 20.27
CA PRO A 87 6.26 23.78 19.76
C PRO A 87 7.79 23.94 19.91
N GLY A 88 8.47 24.39 18.85
CA GLY A 88 9.93 24.47 18.82
C GLY A 88 10.61 23.20 18.29
N ILE A 89 10.19 22.01 18.69
CA ILE A 89 10.73 20.75 18.14
C ILE A 89 10.34 20.55 16.68
N ASP A 90 9.13 20.93 16.31
CA ASP A 90 8.69 20.84 14.90
C ASP A 90 9.51 21.79 14.00
N ARG A 91 9.87 23.00 14.49
CA ARG A 91 10.77 23.92 13.79
C ARG A 91 12.19 23.35 13.67
N LEU A 92 12.73 22.81 14.78
CA LEU A 92 14.04 22.16 14.78
C LEU A 92 14.06 20.95 13.83
N ASN A 93 13.06 20.11 13.87
CA ASN A 93 12.91 18.98 12.94
C ASN A 93 12.88 19.44 11.48
N THR A 94 12.14 20.49 11.18
CA THR A 94 12.10 21.06 9.82
C THR A 94 13.48 21.50 9.35
N LEU A 95 14.26 22.18 10.21
CA LEU A 95 15.62 22.61 9.89
C LEU A 95 16.57 21.42 9.69
N LEU A 96 16.58 20.48 10.64
CA LEU A 96 17.44 19.28 10.58
C LEU A 96 17.12 18.42 9.35
N LEU A 97 15.83 18.19 9.09
CA LEU A 97 15.38 17.44 7.92
C LEU A 97 15.77 18.14 6.61
N THR A 98 15.53 19.47 6.53
CA THR A 98 15.91 20.25 5.35
C THR A 98 17.40 20.14 5.07
N ALA A 99 18.25 20.35 6.10
CA ALA A 99 19.70 20.29 5.95
C ALA A 99 20.19 18.91 5.55
N SER A 100 19.69 17.84 6.23
CA SER A 100 20.11 16.45 5.94
C SER A 100 19.65 15.99 4.57
N ILE A 101 18.40 16.29 4.19
CA ILE A 101 17.86 15.90 2.88
C ILE A 101 18.58 16.62 1.74
N ARG A 102 18.85 17.93 1.88
CA ARG A 102 19.65 18.66 0.91
C ARG A 102 21.07 18.10 0.78
N HIS A 103 21.68 17.68 1.90
CA HIS A 103 22.98 17.02 1.88
C HIS A 103 22.93 15.70 1.10
N PHE A 104 21.95 14.82 1.39
CA PHE A 104 21.80 13.54 0.70
C PHE A 104 21.43 13.71 -0.79
N ALA A 105 20.57 14.67 -1.11
CA ALA A 105 20.22 15.00 -2.50
C ALA A 105 21.45 15.41 -3.32
N ARG A 106 22.31 16.28 -2.78
CA ARG A 106 23.58 16.65 -3.44
C ARG A 106 24.50 15.45 -3.62
N ARG A 107 24.63 14.59 -2.60
CA ARG A 107 25.47 13.37 -2.69
C ARG A 107 24.93 12.35 -3.69
N ALA A 108 23.62 12.28 -3.88
CA ALA A 108 22.97 11.43 -4.87
C ALA A 108 22.92 12.11 -6.27
N GLY A 109 23.49 13.32 -6.44
CA GLY A 109 23.55 14.03 -7.71
C GLY A 109 22.21 14.55 -8.22
N LEU A 110 21.27 14.87 -7.30
CA LEU A 110 19.98 15.45 -7.66
C LEU A 110 20.08 16.96 -7.82
N THR A 111 19.45 17.49 -8.88
CA THR A 111 19.36 18.93 -9.16
C THR A 111 17.92 19.31 -9.41
N ARG A 112 17.42 20.43 -8.84
CA ARG A 112 16.05 20.93 -8.97
C ARG A 112 14.97 19.80 -8.88
N PRO A 113 14.95 19.02 -7.77
CA PRO A 113 14.18 17.78 -7.74
C PRO A 113 12.68 18.04 -7.75
N ILE A 114 11.91 17.08 -8.24
CA ILE A 114 10.49 16.93 -7.95
C ILE A 114 10.38 16.46 -6.49
N LEU A 115 9.67 17.20 -5.65
CA LEU A 115 9.27 16.74 -4.32
C LEU A 115 8.03 15.87 -4.44
N TRP A 116 8.20 14.57 -4.34
CA TRP A 116 7.10 13.59 -4.40
C TRP A 116 6.85 13.03 -3.01
N THR A 117 5.71 13.31 -2.44
CA THR A 117 5.41 12.82 -1.09
C THR A 117 4.13 12.02 -1.03
N PHE A 118 4.19 10.95 -0.24
CA PHE A 118 3.03 10.15 0.18
C PHE A 118 2.58 10.49 1.61
N LEU A 119 3.26 11.42 2.28
CA LEU A 119 3.13 11.66 3.71
C LEU A 119 2.68 13.09 3.99
N PRO A 120 1.51 13.31 4.63
CA PRO A 120 1.02 14.67 4.96
C PRO A 120 1.94 15.49 5.83
N ASN A 121 2.67 14.87 6.75
CA ASN A 121 3.56 15.53 7.69
C ASN A 121 4.85 16.09 7.07
N THR A 122 5.00 16.01 5.74
CA THR A 122 6.09 16.64 5.00
C THR A 122 5.78 18.07 4.55
N VAL A 123 4.59 18.58 4.80
CA VAL A 123 4.15 19.92 4.37
C VAL A 123 5.12 21.03 4.78
N GLY A 124 5.78 20.90 5.94
CA GLY A 124 6.79 21.85 6.42
C GLY A 124 8.07 21.90 5.58
N LEU A 125 8.31 20.92 4.70
CA LEU A 125 9.48 20.85 3.82
C LEU A 125 9.24 21.46 2.43
N VAL A 126 7.98 21.67 2.07
CA VAL A 126 7.59 22.28 0.78
C VAL A 126 8.15 23.70 0.68
N GLY A 127 8.83 24.03 -0.42
CA GLY A 127 9.52 25.29 -0.67
C GLY A 127 10.92 25.36 -0.03
N ARG A 128 11.41 24.26 0.58
CA ARG A 128 12.68 24.26 1.32
C ARG A 128 13.74 23.33 0.74
N LEU A 129 13.43 22.53 -0.25
CA LEU A 129 14.37 21.55 -0.82
C LEU A 129 14.93 21.96 -2.18
N GLY A 130 14.53 23.14 -2.69
CA GLY A 130 14.89 23.64 -4.02
C GLY A 130 14.19 22.85 -5.12
N GLU A 131 13.03 22.35 -4.80
CA GLU A 131 12.20 21.56 -5.70
C GLU A 131 11.63 22.37 -6.85
N SER A 132 11.53 21.74 -8.01
CA SER A 132 10.91 22.28 -9.22
C SER A 132 9.38 22.13 -9.21
N ARG A 133 8.88 21.08 -8.57
CA ARG A 133 7.45 20.75 -8.45
C ARG A 133 7.18 19.99 -7.16
N VAL A 134 5.95 20.04 -6.70
CA VAL A 134 5.44 19.30 -5.55
C VAL A 134 4.32 18.37 -5.99
N ILE A 135 4.51 17.07 -5.81
CA ILE A 135 3.49 16.03 -6.06
C ILE A 135 3.09 15.43 -4.72
N TYR A 136 1.80 15.54 -4.39
CA TYR A 136 1.23 14.79 -3.27
C TYR A 136 0.48 13.58 -3.80
N HIS A 137 0.88 12.38 -3.41
CA HIS A 137 0.25 11.12 -3.78
C HIS A 137 -0.48 10.53 -2.57
N CYS A 138 -1.77 10.85 -2.46
CA CYS A 138 -2.67 10.40 -1.40
C CYS A 138 -3.10 8.95 -1.67
N VAL A 139 -2.60 8.01 -0.89
CA VAL A 139 -2.88 6.56 -1.06
C VAL A 139 -3.82 6.01 0.00
N ASP A 140 -4.02 6.74 1.10
CA ASP A 140 -4.84 6.34 2.24
C ASP A 140 -5.44 7.57 2.93
N GLU A 141 -6.53 7.37 3.69
CA GLU A 141 -7.06 8.37 4.63
C GLU A 141 -6.25 8.31 5.95
N TYR A 142 -5.08 8.96 5.95
CA TYR A 142 -4.15 8.88 7.09
C TYR A 142 -4.74 9.35 8.42
N SER A 143 -5.70 10.26 8.40
CA SER A 143 -6.35 10.78 9.61
C SER A 143 -7.31 9.78 10.25
N ALA A 144 -7.70 8.72 9.53
CA ALA A 144 -8.60 7.68 10.02
C ALA A 144 -7.86 6.52 10.71
N PHE A 145 -6.52 6.46 10.64
CA PHE A 145 -5.76 5.42 11.32
C PHE A 145 -5.79 5.59 12.85
N ALA A 146 -5.80 4.47 13.56
CA ALA A 146 -5.75 4.49 15.02
C ALA A 146 -4.41 5.06 15.54
N GLY A 147 -4.49 5.85 16.61
CA GLY A 147 -3.31 6.40 17.31
C GLY A 147 -2.60 7.56 16.59
N VAL A 148 -3.24 8.20 15.61
CA VAL A 148 -2.74 9.44 14.99
C VAL A 148 -3.50 10.67 15.53
N PRO A 149 -2.85 11.85 15.60
CA PRO A 149 -3.53 13.10 15.96
C PRO A 149 -4.37 13.58 14.76
N ARG A 150 -5.62 13.14 14.71
CA ARG A 150 -6.54 13.27 13.56
C ARG A 150 -6.60 14.69 13.00
N ASP A 151 -6.92 15.68 13.84
CA ASP A 151 -7.16 17.05 13.38
C ASP A 151 -5.85 17.72 12.90
N ALA A 152 -4.75 17.49 13.61
CA ALA A 152 -3.45 17.99 13.19
C ALA A 152 -3.04 17.39 11.84
N LEU A 153 -3.28 16.10 11.64
CA LEU A 153 -2.92 15.42 10.39
C LEU A 153 -3.80 15.87 9.23
N ARG A 154 -5.09 16.10 9.46
CA ARG A 154 -6.00 16.71 8.48
C ARG A 154 -5.56 18.11 8.07
N ALA A 155 -5.20 18.95 9.04
CA ALA A 155 -4.73 20.30 8.76
C ALA A 155 -3.41 20.27 7.95
N MET A 156 -2.48 19.36 8.28
CA MET A 156 -1.24 19.17 7.52
C MET A 156 -1.54 18.70 6.09
N GLU A 157 -2.44 17.74 5.91
CA GLU A 157 -2.82 17.23 4.60
C GLU A 157 -3.48 18.31 3.74
N GLU A 158 -4.45 19.05 4.28
CA GLU A 158 -5.10 20.14 3.57
C GLU A 158 -4.10 21.21 3.13
N ALA A 159 -3.19 21.60 4.02
CA ALA A 159 -2.13 22.54 3.69
C ALA A 159 -1.19 22.01 2.59
N LEU A 160 -0.89 20.72 2.60
CA LEU A 160 -0.08 20.07 1.56
C LEU A 160 -0.83 20.01 0.22
N VAL A 161 -2.10 19.60 0.23
CA VAL A 161 -2.95 19.55 -0.97
C VAL A 161 -3.03 20.92 -1.66
N ARG A 162 -3.23 22.01 -0.88
CA ARG A 162 -3.27 23.40 -1.42
C ARG A 162 -1.96 23.84 -2.05
N ARG A 163 -0.83 23.31 -1.57
CA ARG A 163 0.53 23.73 -2.02
C ARG A 163 1.09 22.81 -3.10
N ALA A 164 0.48 21.66 -3.34
CA ALA A 164 0.93 20.73 -4.36
C ALA A 164 0.61 21.24 -5.78
N ASP A 165 1.56 21.05 -6.70
CA ASP A 165 1.34 21.32 -8.13
C ASP A 165 0.47 20.25 -8.78
N LEU A 166 0.53 19.03 -8.24
CA LEU A 166 -0.26 17.89 -8.67
C LEU A 166 -0.64 17.04 -7.45
N VAL A 167 -1.90 16.65 -7.36
CA VAL A 167 -2.39 15.70 -6.36
C VAL A 167 -2.87 14.44 -7.08
N LEU A 168 -2.32 13.30 -6.68
CA LEU A 168 -2.74 11.98 -7.13
C LEU A 168 -3.48 11.28 -5.98
N ALA A 169 -4.61 10.68 -6.24
CA ALA A 169 -5.37 9.97 -5.22
C ALA A 169 -5.69 8.54 -5.69
N SER A 170 -5.47 7.57 -4.81
CA SER A 170 -5.61 6.15 -5.15
C SER A 170 -7.04 5.64 -5.23
N SER A 171 -8.02 6.40 -4.71
CA SER A 171 -9.45 6.11 -4.84
C SER A 171 -10.22 7.33 -5.31
N GLU A 172 -11.37 7.10 -5.95
CA GLU A 172 -12.22 8.19 -6.42
C GLU A 172 -12.76 9.03 -5.26
N THR A 173 -13.09 8.39 -4.15
CA THR A 173 -13.54 9.10 -2.93
C THR A 173 -12.46 10.07 -2.43
N LEU A 174 -11.21 9.62 -2.33
CA LEU A 174 -10.09 10.48 -1.98
C LEU A 174 -9.89 11.61 -3.00
N ALA A 175 -9.98 11.31 -4.30
CA ALA A 175 -9.83 12.30 -5.34
C ALA A 175 -10.90 13.40 -5.24
N GLN A 176 -12.17 13.05 -5.07
CA GLN A 176 -13.28 13.99 -4.93
C GLN A 176 -13.12 14.90 -3.71
N GLU A 177 -12.70 14.34 -2.57
CA GLU A 177 -12.48 15.10 -1.34
C GLU A 177 -11.33 16.09 -1.48
N ARG A 178 -10.19 15.70 -2.08
CA ARG A 178 -8.99 16.54 -2.25
C ARG A 178 -9.18 17.57 -3.37
N ARG A 179 -10.01 17.29 -4.38
CA ARG A 179 -10.34 18.22 -5.46
C ARG A 179 -10.97 19.52 -4.97
N ARG A 180 -11.62 19.49 -3.78
CA ARG A 180 -12.15 20.69 -3.11
C ARG A 180 -11.08 21.70 -2.72
N PHE A 181 -9.86 21.24 -2.49
CA PHE A 181 -8.73 22.06 -2.06
C PHE A 181 -7.71 22.32 -3.18
N ASN A 182 -7.66 21.41 -4.18
CA ASN A 182 -6.78 21.54 -5.33
C ASN A 182 -7.44 20.96 -6.58
N PRO A 183 -7.81 21.79 -7.57
CA PRO A 183 -8.46 21.32 -8.80
C PRO A 183 -7.56 20.40 -9.63
N ARG A 184 -6.23 20.47 -9.49
CA ARG A 184 -5.27 19.55 -10.12
C ARG A 184 -5.14 18.23 -9.35
N THR A 185 -6.28 17.69 -8.92
CA THR A 185 -6.36 16.40 -8.26
C THR A 185 -6.91 15.36 -9.23
N HIS A 186 -6.15 14.29 -9.43
CA HIS A 186 -6.47 13.22 -10.36
C HIS A 186 -6.57 11.88 -9.63
N PHE A 187 -7.56 11.10 -10.02
CA PHE A 187 -7.66 9.70 -9.61
C PHE A 187 -6.64 8.86 -10.38
N VAL A 188 -5.78 8.18 -9.67
CA VAL A 188 -4.82 7.20 -10.20
C VAL A 188 -4.87 5.97 -9.31
N SER A 189 -5.51 4.93 -9.79
CA SER A 189 -5.67 3.67 -9.09
C SER A 189 -4.31 3.01 -8.81
N HIS A 190 -4.29 2.08 -7.88
CA HIS A 190 -3.13 1.21 -7.71
C HIS A 190 -2.92 0.34 -8.96
N GLY A 191 -1.68 -0.07 -9.16
CA GLY A 191 -1.33 -1.11 -10.13
C GLY A 191 -1.13 -2.47 -9.47
N VAL A 192 -0.71 -3.43 -10.28
CA VAL A 192 -0.31 -4.78 -9.84
C VAL A 192 0.90 -5.27 -10.64
N ASP A 193 1.75 -6.08 -10.03
CA ASP A 193 2.79 -6.83 -10.73
C ASP A 193 2.15 -8.10 -11.34
N VAL A 194 1.62 -7.93 -12.55
CA VAL A 194 0.87 -8.99 -13.25
C VAL A 194 1.76 -10.22 -13.48
N ALA A 195 3.00 -10.01 -13.92
CA ALA A 195 3.93 -11.10 -14.20
C ALA A 195 4.28 -11.91 -12.95
N HIS A 196 4.41 -11.21 -11.80
CA HIS A 196 4.66 -11.85 -10.52
C HIS A 196 3.49 -12.73 -10.08
N PHE A 197 2.27 -12.17 -10.03
CA PHE A 197 1.11 -12.90 -9.53
C PHE A 197 0.59 -13.97 -10.50
N ALA A 198 0.71 -13.78 -11.81
CA ALA A 198 0.34 -14.77 -12.82
C ALA A 198 1.14 -16.09 -12.72
N GLN A 199 2.29 -16.07 -12.02
CA GLN A 199 3.03 -17.30 -11.70
C GLN A 199 2.16 -18.32 -10.93
N ALA A 200 1.11 -17.87 -10.21
CA ALA A 200 0.16 -18.76 -9.54
C ALA A 200 -0.52 -19.76 -10.50
N LEU A 201 -0.64 -19.43 -11.79
CA LEU A 201 -1.20 -20.33 -12.81
C LEU A 201 -0.15 -21.29 -13.39
N SER A 202 1.14 -21.10 -13.10
CA SER A 202 2.19 -21.97 -13.64
C SER A 202 2.08 -23.38 -13.04
N PRO A 203 2.04 -24.43 -13.87
CA PRO A 203 2.02 -25.81 -13.39
C PRO A 203 3.30 -26.21 -12.64
N THR A 204 4.40 -25.49 -12.90
CA THR A 204 5.72 -25.75 -12.29
C THR A 204 5.90 -25.08 -10.93
N LEU A 205 5.05 -24.11 -10.55
CA LEU A 205 5.14 -23.46 -9.24
C LEU A 205 4.57 -24.41 -8.17
N ALA A 206 5.44 -24.94 -7.32
CA ALA A 206 5.00 -25.80 -6.22
C ALA A 206 4.24 -25.00 -5.15
N PRO A 207 3.13 -25.50 -4.61
CA PRO A 207 2.46 -24.91 -3.45
C PRO A 207 3.38 -24.99 -2.23
N PRO A 208 3.26 -24.05 -1.24
CA PRO A 208 4.03 -24.12 -0.01
C PRO A 208 3.71 -25.38 0.80
N ARG A 209 4.74 -25.95 1.45
CA ARG A 209 4.58 -27.20 2.24
C ARG A 209 3.45 -27.11 3.27
N GLU A 210 3.30 -25.96 3.91
CA GLU A 210 2.29 -25.71 4.95
C GLU A 210 0.85 -25.62 4.42
N THR A 211 0.67 -25.58 3.10
CA THR A 211 -0.66 -25.62 2.47
C THR A 211 -0.98 -27.00 1.87
N MET A 212 0.03 -27.88 1.83
CA MET A 212 -0.16 -29.24 1.32
C MET A 212 -0.98 -30.07 2.30
N GLY A 213 -2.00 -30.76 1.78
CA GLY A 213 -2.88 -31.63 2.60
C GLY A 213 -3.97 -30.89 3.38
N LEU A 214 -4.04 -29.55 3.28
CA LEU A 214 -5.19 -28.83 3.83
C LEU A 214 -6.47 -29.19 3.07
N PRO A 215 -7.60 -29.37 3.78
CA PRO A 215 -8.90 -29.61 3.14
C PRO A 215 -9.27 -28.49 2.18
N ARG A 216 -9.89 -28.84 1.08
CA ARG A 216 -10.40 -27.86 0.11
C ARG A 216 -11.91 -27.72 0.23
N PRO A 217 -12.51 -26.55 -0.08
CA PRO A 217 -11.85 -25.39 -0.67
C PRO A 217 -11.04 -24.57 0.36
N ILE A 218 -9.95 -23.94 -0.12
CA ILE A 218 -9.12 -23.02 0.65
C ILE A 218 -9.52 -21.58 0.33
N ILE A 219 -10.08 -20.89 1.31
CA ILE A 219 -10.47 -19.48 1.25
C ILE A 219 -9.34 -18.66 1.82
N GLY A 220 -8.65 -17.94 0.95
CA GLY A 220 -7.38 -17.30 1.29
C GLY A 220 -7.45 -15.78 1.48
N PHE A 221 -6.70 -15.30 2.47
CA PHE A 221 -6.38 -13.89 2.64
C PHE A 221 -4.87 -13.74 2.85
N PHE A 222 -4.26 -12.76 2.20
CA PHE A 222 -2.93 -12.29 2.59
C PHE A 222 -2.89 -10.77 2.75
N GLY A 223 -2.13 -10.31 3.72
CA GLY A 223 -1.94 -8.89 4.02
C GLY A 223 -1.84 -8.62 5.50
N LEU A 224 -1.73 -7.34 5.85
CA LEU A 224 -1.72 -6.94 7.25
C LEU A 224 -3.08 -7.23 7.90
N ILE A 225 -3.08 -8.02 8.95
CA ILE A 225 -4.27 -8.29 9.78
C ILE A 225 -4.31 -7.18 10.83
N ALA A 226 -5.19 -6.21 10.61
CA ALA A 226 -5.30 -4.99 11.40
C ALA A 226 -6.79 -4.66 11.67
N GLU A 227 -7.04 -3.52 12.29
CA GLU A 227 -8.37 -3.09 12.75
C GLU A 227 -9.45 -3.03 11.65
N TRP A 228 -9.04 -2.89 10.40
CA TRP A 228 -9.97 -2.86 9.25
C TRP A 228 -10.38 -4.24 8.74
N ILE A 229 -9.77 -5.32 9.23
CA ILE A 229 -10.18 -6.69 8.90
C ILE A 229 -11.30 -7.12 9.82
N ASP A 230 -12.38 -7.62 9.26
CA ASP A 230 -13.51 -8.17 10.03
C ASP A 230 -13.25 -9.61 10.44
N LEU A 231 -12.57 -9.76 11.60
CA LEU A 231 -12.22 -11.06 12.14
C LEU A 231 -13.45 -11.82 12.64
N ASP A 232 -14.50 -11.12 13.07
CA ASP A 232 -15.76 -11.73 13.53
C ASP A 232 -16.48 -12.37 12.34
N LEU A 233 -16.50 -11.69 11.18
CA LEU A 233 -17.01 -12.25 9.93
C LEU A 233 -16.26 -13.53 9.54
N ILE A 234 -14.93 -13.52 9.59
CA ILE A 234 -14.10 -14.69 9.25
C ILE A 234 -14.39 -15.85 10.20
N ALA A 235 -14.45 -15.60 11.52
CA ALA A 235 -14.74 -16.61 12.51
C ALA A 235 -16.11 -17.24 12.30
N GLU A 236 -17.12 -16.43 12.00
CA GLU A 236 -18.48 -16.92 11.77
C GLU A 236 -18.62 -17.70 10.46
N ILE A 237 -17.94 -17.30 9.38
CA ILE A 237 -17.87 -18.09 8.15
C ILE A 237 -17.21 -19.44 8.45
N ALA A 238 -16.08 -19.46 9.17
CA ALA A 238 -15.40 -20.71 9.52
C ALA A 238 -16.27 -21.66 10.35
N ARG A 239 -17.06 -21.13 11.29
CA ARG A 239 -17.98 -21.89 12.12
C ARG A 239 -19.13 -22.51 11.29
N ARG A 240 -19.66 -21.78 10.32
CA ARG A 240 -20.76 -22.25 9.45
C ARG A 240 -20.31 -23.24 8.39
N ARG A 241 -19.07 -23.12 7.96
CA ARG A 241 -18.46 -23.94 6.91
C ARG A 241 -17.21 -24.65 7.44
N PRO A 242 -17.39 -25.64 8.35
CA PRO A 242 -16.28 -26.41 8.90
C PRO A 242 -15.55 -27.26 7.83
N ASP A 243 -16.20 -27.47 6.68
CA ASP A 243 -15.66 -28.11 5.49
C ASP A 243 -14.71 -27.22 4.67
N TRP A 244 -14.67 -25.89 4.94
CA TRP A 244 -13.75 -24.94 4.29
C TRP A 244 -12.50 -24.69 5.12
N THR A 245 -11.39 -24.52 4.47
CA THR A 245 -10.16 -24.04 5.12
C THR A 245 -10.05 -22.53 4.96
N MET A 246 -10.01 -21.78 6.07
CA MET A 246 -9.72 -20.34 6.08
C MET A 246 -8.22 -20.12 6.28
N LEU A 247 -7.51 -19.65 5.25
CA LEU A 247 -6.06 -19.49 5.29
C LEU A 247 -5.66 -18.01 5.33
N MET A 248 -5.16 -17.55 6.49
CA MET A 248 -4.82 -16.16 6.76
C MET A 248 -3.30 -15.97 6.81
N ILE A 249 -2.77 -15.16 5.89
CA ILE A 249 -1.34 -14.92 5.74
C ILE A 249 -1.04 -13.44 6.02
N GLY A 250 -0.21 -13.17 7.00
CA GLY A 250 0.21 -11.80 7.29
C GLY A 250 0.55 -11.58 8.75
N LYS A 251 1.16 -10.43 8.99
CA LYS A 251 1.44 -9.98 10.36
C LYS A 251 0.13 -9.50 10.99
N ALA A 252 -0.15 -9.97 12.19
CA ALA A 252 -1.26 -9.47 12.98
C ALA A 252 -0.80 -8.28 13.86
N ASN A 253 -1.50 -7.16 13.75
CA ASN A 253 -1.34 -5.98 14.59
C ASN A 253 -2.50 -5.82 15.59
N VAL A 254 -3.49 -6.70 15.53
CA VAL A 254 -4.65 -6.80 16.44
C VAL A 254 -4.68 -8.16 17.11
N ASP A 255 -5.47 -8.30 18.16
CA ASP A 255 -5.71 -9.62 18.75
C ASP A 255 -6.54 -10.48 17.77
N THR A 256 -6.05 -11.68 17.51
CA THR A 256 -6.71 -12.69 16.67
C THR A 256 -7.42 -13.75 17.51
N GLY A 257 -7.66 -13.48 18.78
CA GLY A 257 -8.26 -14.44 19.72
C GLY A 257 -9.57 -15.03 19.27
N VAL A 258 -10.41 -14.25 18.58
CA VAL A 258 -11.70 -14.68 18.00
C VAL A 258 -11.54 -15.82 16.98
N LEU A 259 -10.39 -15.92 16.32
CA LEU A 259 -10.07 -16.98 15.36
C LEU A 259 -9.48 -18.22 16.03
N ARG A 260 -9.02 -18.11 17.29
CA ARG A 260 -8.46 -19.24 18.03
C ARG A 260 -9.58 -20.20 18.41
N GLY A 261 -9.33 -21.47 18.25
CA GLY A 261 -10.32 -22.51 18.52
C GLY A 261 -11.21 -22.88 17.34
N GLN A 262 -11.07 -22.20 16.19
CA GLN A 262 -11.67 -22.65 14.94
C GLN A 262 -10.68 -23.62 14.25
N PRO A 263 -10.99 -24.92 14.18
CA PRO A 263 -10.03 -25.94 13.71
C PRO A 263 -9.67 -25.79 12.23
N ASN A 264 -10.51 -25.10 11.46
CA ASN A 264 -10.37 -24.86 10.05
C ASN A 264 -9.80 -23.45 9.71
N VAL A 265 -9.32 -22.68 10.72
CA VAL A 265 -8.66 -21.39 10.50
C VAL A 265 -7.16 -21.51 10.75
N HIS A 266 -6.35 -21.20 9.74
CA HIS A 266 -4.90 -21.30 9.79
C HIS A 266 -4.27 -19.91 9.67
N LEU A 267 -3.55 -19.47 10.72
CA LEU A 267 -2.80 -18.22 10.77
C LEU A 267 -1.32 -18.50 10.50
N LEU A 268 -0.82 -18.22 9.30
CA LEU A 268 0.54 -18.57 8.88
C LEU A 268 1.59 -17.47 9.17
N GLY A 269 1.17 -16.32 9.71
CA GLY A 269 2.07 -15.19 9.91
C GLY A 269 2.50 -14.55 8.60
N GLN A 270 3.44 -13.58 8.69
CA GLN A 270 3.94 -12.85 7.52
C GLN A 270 4.79 -13.76 6.64
N LYS A 271 4.59 -13.68 5.33
CA LYS A 271 5.38 -14.35 4.30
C LYS A 271 6.04 -13.33 3.38
N PRO A 272 7.22 -13.63 2.82
CA PRO A 272 7.89 -12.76 1.87
C PRO A 272 7.02 -12.52 0.62
N TYR A 273 6.98 -11.29 0.12
CA TYR A 273 6.23 -10.93 -1.09
C TYR A 273 6.51 -11.88 -2.27
N ALA A 274 7.79 -12.23 -2.47
CA ALA A 274 8.22 -13.14 -3.54
C ALA A 274 7.55 -14.52 -3.51
N THR A 275 7.03 -14.96 -2.34
CA THR A 275 6.40 -16.27 -2.19
C THR A 275 4.87 -16.22 -2.32
N LEU A 276 4.26 -15.04 -2.37
CA LEU A 276 2.80 -14.89 -2.41
C LEU A 276 2.12 -15.60 -3.60
N PRO A 277 2.70 -15.62 -4.81
CA PRO A 277 2.11 -16.39 -5.92
C PRO A 277 1.92 -17.88 -5.62
N ALA A 278 2.86 -18.49 -4.87
CA ALA A 278 2.76 -19.89 -4.48
C ALA A 278 1.60 -20.12 -3.49
N TYR A 279 1.35 -19.17 -2.58
CA TYR A 279 0.18 -19.21 -1.70
C TYR A 279 -1.10 -18.98 -2.47
N CYS A 280 -1.14 -18.01 -3.40
CA CYS A 280 -2.29 -17.80 -4.28
C CYS A 280 -2.64 -19.06 -5.07
N ARG A 281 -1.64 -19.84 -5.53
CA ARG A 281 -1.87 -21.15 -6.19
C ARG A 281 -2.61 -22.13 -5.28
N SER A 282 -2.46 -22.03 -3.97
CA SER A 282 -3.17 -22.89 -3.02
C SER A 282 -4.62 -22.46 -2.78
N PHE A 283 -4.97 -21.20 -3.07
CA PHE A 283 -6.30 -20.67 -2.82
C PHE A 283 -7.29 -21.11 -3.90
N ASP A 284 -8.53 -21.36 -3.48
CA ASP A 284 -9.68 -21.52 -4.36
C ASP A 284 -10.42 -20.19 -4.55
N VAL A 285 -10.51 -19.38 -3.48
CA VAL A 285 -11.11 -18.03 -3.49
C VAL A 285 -10.24 -17.09 -2.67
N GLY A 286 -9.96 -15.90 -3.18
CA GLY A 286 -9.38 -14.80 -2.42
C GLY A 286 -10.47 -13.95 -1.77
N ILE A 287 -10.31 -13.59 -0.49
CA ILE A 287 -11.28 -12.73 0.21
C ILE A 287 -10.69 -11.38 0.62
N ILE A 288 -11.55 -10.35 0.62
CA ILE A 288 -11.25 -9.02 1.15
C ILE A 288 -12.33 -8.70 2.21
N PRO A 289 -12.19 -9.26 3.41
CA PRO A 289 -13.20 -9.17 4.47
C PRO A 289 -12.96 -7.90 5.31
N PHE A 290 -13.09 -6.73 4.69
CA PHE A 290 -12.88 -5.47 5.37
C PHE A 290 -14.15 -5.03 6.11
N ARG A 291 -14.00 -4.44 7.28
CA ARG A 291 -15.07 -3.66 7.91
C ARG A 291 -15.40 -2.49 6.99
N VAL A 292 -16.68 -2.21 6.80
CA VAL A 292 -17.11 -1.07 5.97
C VAL A 292 -17.25 0.15 6.88
N ASP A 293 -16.28 1.03 6.87
CA ASP A 293 -16.19 2.21 7.70
C ASP A 293 -15.57 3.42 6.99
N ALA A 294 -15.35 4.52 7.72
CA ALA A 294 -14.80 5.75 7.17
C ALA A 294 -13.39 5.60 6.58
N LEU A 295 -12.60 4.62 7.03
CA LEU A 295 -11.28 4.32 6.48
C LEU A 295 -11.41 3.52 5.18
N THR A 296 -12.15 2.43 5.24
CA THR A 296 -12.17 1.41 4.18
C THR A 296 -12.99 1.82 2.95
N VAL A 297 -14.02 2.67 3.11
CA VAL A 297 -14.75 3.26 1.96
C VAL A 297 -13.87 4.21 1.12
N ARG A 298 -12.74 4.66 1.67
CA ARG A 298 -11.73 5.47 0.97
C ARG A 298 -10.56 4.64 0.47
N ALA A 299 -10.47 3.38 0.89
CA ALA A 299 -9.39 2.49 0.51
C ALA A 299 -9.57 1.95 -0.92
N ASN A 300 -8.45 1.71 -1.58
CA ASN A 300 -8.38 0.94 -2.82
C ASN A 300 -7.54 -0.33 -2.54
N PRO A 301 -8.17 -1.48 -2.27
CA PRO A 301 -7.44 -2.66 -1.83
C PRO A 301 -6.50 -3.19 -2.91
N LEU A 302 -5.19 -3.21 -2.66
CA LEU A 302 -4.20 -3.84 -3.54
C LEU A 302 -4.54 -5.30 -3.82
N LYS A 303 -5.04 -6.03 -2.80
CA LYS A 303 -5.39 -7.44 -2.86
C LYS A 303 -6.38 -7.79 -3.98
N LEU A 304 -7.28 -6.86 -4.32
CA LEU A 304 -8.21 -7.09 -5.43
C LEU A 304 -7.46 -7.42 -6.72
N ARG A 305 -6.51 -6.57 -7.09
CA ARG A 305 -5.73 -6.73 -8.32
C ARG A 305 -4.73 -7.87 -8.22
N GLU A 306 -4.14 -8.05 -7.04
CA GLU A 306 -3.18 -9.13 -6.78
C GLU A 306 -3.86 -10.52 -6.92
N TYR A 307 -5.07 -10.69 -6.36
CA TYR A 307 -5.85 -11.92 -6.54
C TYR A 307 -6.29 -12.13 -7.98
N LEU A 308 -6.81 -11.09 -8.64
CA LEU A 308 -7.22 -11.19 -10.04
C LEU A 308 -6.03 -11.51 -10.97
N ALA A 309 -4.85 -10.90 -10.71
CA ALA A 309 -3.62 -11.20 -11.43
C ALA A 309 -3.09 -12.62 -11.15
N ALA A 310 -3.43 -13.20 -9.99
CA ALA A 310 -3.18 -14.61 -9.69
C ALA A 310 -4.25 -15.56 -10.30
N GLY A 311 -5.23 -15.02 -11.00
CA GLY A 311 -6.34 -15.77 -11.60
C GLY A 311 -7.44 -16.19 -10.62
N LEU A 312 -7.38 -15.74 -9.36
CA LEU A 312 -8.33 -16.14 -8.32
C LEU A 312 -9.69 -15.44 -8.49
N PRO A 313 -10.80 -16.14 -8.24
CA PRO A 313 -12.08 -15.50 -7.95
C PRO A 313 -11.97 -14.72 -6.63
N VAL A 314 -12.64 -13.56 -6.56
CA VAL A 314 -12.55 -12.66 -5.41
C VAL A 314 -13.92 -12.38 -4.83
N VAL A 315 -14.03 -12.49 -3.49
CA VAL A 315 -15.19 -12.05 -2.72
C VAL A 315 -14.76 -10.97 -1.74
N SER A 316 -15.45 -9.85 -1.74
CA SER A 316 -15.10 -8.67 -0.95
C SER A 316 -16.30 -8.10 -0.21
N SER A 317 -16.04 -7.47 0.93
CA SER A 317 -16.97 -6.52 1.53
C SER A 317 -17.29 -5.41 0.52
N ASP A 318 -18.40 -4.72 0.74
CA ASP A 318 -18.91 -3.70 -0.16
C ASP A 318 -18.09 -2.40 -0.10
N LEU A 319 -17.05 -2.34 -0.93
CA LEU A 319 -16.14 -1.20 -1.03
C LEU A 319 -16.32 -0.50 -2.39
N PRO A 320 -16.36 0.85 -2.44
CA PRO A 320 -16.57 1.59 -3.69
C PRO A 320 -15.60 1.21 -4.81
N GLU A 321 -14.31 1.03 -4.48
CA GLU A 321 -13.29 0.67 -5.46
C GLU A 321 -13.42 -0.78 -5.95
N VAL A 322 -14.01 -1.69 -5.16
CA VAL A 322 -14.27 -3.08 -5.60
C VAL A 322 -15.47 -3.16 -6.52
N ARG A 323 -16.52 -2.35 -6.30
CA ARG A 323 -17.70 -2.31 -7.17
C ARG A 323 -17.38 -2.05 -8.63
N LYS A 324 -16.29 -1.33 -8.91
CA LYS A 324 -15.81 -1.08 -10.28
C LYS A 324 -15.39 -2.36 -11.03
N TYR A 325 -15.18 -3.45 -10.30
CA TYR A 325 -14.78 -4.76 -10.82
C TYR A 325 -15.91 -5.81 -10.74
N ALA A 326 -17.17 -5.37 -10.76
CA ALA A 326 -18.36 -6.23 -10.58
C ALA A 326 -18.41 -7.45 -11.53
N GLY A 327 -17.78 -7.37 -12.72
CA GLY A 327 -17.64 -8.51 -13.63
C GLY A 327 -16.53 -9.51 -13.28
N LEU A 328 -15.63 -9.17 -12.33
CA LEU A 328 -14.43 -9.95 -11.97
C LEU A 328 -14.38 -10.32 -10.49
N ALA A 329 -15.04 -9.53 -9.63
CA ALA A 329 -15.10 -9.72 -8.19
C ALA A 329 -16.56 -9.63 -7.71
N ARG A 330 -16.88 -10.39 -6.67
CA ARG A 330 -18.20 -10.40 -6.04
C ARG A 330 -18.18 -9.56 -4.78
N VAL A 331 -19.20 -8.72 -4.64
CA VAL A 331 -19.45 -7.94 -3.44
C VAL A 331 -20.44 -8.68 -2.55
N ALA A 332 -20.16 -8.77 -1.26
CA ALA A 332 -20.97 -9.49 -0.29
C ALA A 332 -21.22 -8.67 0.99
N HIS A 333 -22.35 -8.92 1.61
CA HIS A 333 -22.76 -8.26 2.87
C HIS A 333 -23.06 -9.33 3.93
N GLY A 334 -22.45 -9.17 5.08
CA GLY A 334 -22.64 -10.09 6.21
C GLY A 334 -22.22 -11.53 5.91
N VAL A 335 -22.43 -12.41 6.86
CA VAL A 335 -21.96 -13.81 6.79
C VAL A 335 -22.68 -14.59 5.68
N ASP A 336 -24.01 -14.49 5.61
CA ASP A 336 -24.80 -15.21 4.61
C ASP A 336 -24.42 -14.81 3.19
N GLY A 337 -24.24 -13.50 2.96
CA GLY A 337 -23.81 -12.97 1.67
C GLY A 337 -22.42 -13.46 1.29
N PHE A 338 -21.47 -13.50 2.24
CA PHE A 338 -20.12 -14.02 1.98
C PHE A 338 -20.13 -15.50 1.65
N VAL A 339 -20.86 -16.32 2.41
CA VAL A 339 -20.97 -17.76 2.15
C VAL A 339 -21.54 -18.00 0.75
N ALA A 340 -22.67 -17.39 0.42
CA ALA A 340 -23.30 -17.55 -0.89
C ALA A 340 -22.41 -17.06 -2.05
N ALA A 341 -21.71 -15.93 -1.86
CA ALA A 341 -20.78 -15.40 -2.86
C ALA A 341 -19.56 -16.29 -3.07
N ILE A 342 -19.02 -16.90 -2.01
CA ILE A 342 -17.91 -17.86 -2.08
C ILE A 342 -18.36 -19.13 -2.81
N GLU A 343 -19.53 -19.69 -2.47
CA GLU A 343 -20.09 -20.88 -3.14
C GLU A 343 -20.27 -20.64 -4.64
N THR A 344 -20.82 -19.47 -5.00
CA THR A 344 -20.98 -19.09 -6.40
C THR A 344 -19.62 -18.93 -7.09
N ALA A 345 -18.64 -18.30 -6.41
CA ALA A 345 -17.30 -18.11 -6.95
C ALA A 345 -16.58 -19.43 -7.20
N LEU A 346 -16.76 -20.42 -6.31
CA LEU A 346 -16.23 -21.79 -6.46
C LEU A 346 -16.88 -22.53 -7.64
N ALA A 347 -18.20 -22.39 -7.81
CA ALA A 347 -18.96 -23.08 -8.87
C ALA A 347 -18.62 -22.53 -10.28
N GLU A 348 -18.28 -21.25 -10.38
CA GLU A 348 -17.97 -20.58 -11.65
C GLU A 348 -16.47 -20.58 -11.98
N ASP A 349 -15.61 -21.09 -11.10
CA ASP A 349 -14.16 -21.07 -11.32
C ASP A 349 -13.73 -22.20 -12.27
N GLY A 350 -12.76 -21.86 -13.13
CA GLY A 350 -12.18 -22.79 -14.07
C GLY A 350 -11.02 -22.14 -14.83
N GLN A 351 -10.27 -22.95 -15.58
CA GLN A 351 -9.05 -22.48 -16.26
C GLN A 351 -9.30 -21.26 -17.16
N ALA A 352 -10.40 -21.25 -17.91
CA ALA A 352 -10.76 -20.14 -18.80
C ALA A 352 -11.05 -18.85 -17.99
N ALA A 353 -11.81 -18.97 -16.89
CA ALA A 353 -12.12 -17.85 -16.02
C ALA A 353 -10.86 -17.29 -15.33
N ARG A 354 -9.97 -18.18 -14.88
CA ARG A 354 -8.66 -17.77 -14.28
C ARG A 354 -7.80 -17.01 -15.28
N SER A 355 -7.68 -17.51 -16.51
CA SER A 355 -6.93 -16.82 -17.57
C SER A 355 -7.54 -15.48 -17.94
N ALA A 356 -8.87 -15.37 -17.99
CA ALA A 356 -9.57 -14.12 -18.27
C ALA A 356 -9.31 -13.06 -17.18
N ARG A 357 -9.29 -13.45 -15.88
CA ARG A 357 -8.98 -12.54 -14.78
C ARG A 357 -7.56 -11.98 -14.89
N VAL A 358 -6.57 -12.84 -15.19
CA VAL A 358 -5.18 -12.38 -15.42
C VAL A 358 -5.10 -11.41 -16.59
N ALA A 359 -5.74 -11.74 -17.73
CA ALA A 359 -5.76 -10.89 -18.91
C ALA A 359 -6.36 -9.50 -18.63
N ALA A 360 -7.42 -9.44 -17.81
CA ALA A 360 -8.07 -8.21 -17.41
C ALA A 360 -7.15 -7.29 -16.57
N MET A 361 -6.09 -7.82 -15.97
CA MET A 361 -5.13 -7.05 -15.17
C MET A 361 -3.98 -6.45 -16.00
N ALA A 362 -3.82 -6.78 -17.26
CA ALA A 362 -2.76 -6.22 -18.10
C ALA A 362 -2.76 -4.67 -18.16
N PRO A 363 -3.89 -3.97 -18.34
CA PRO A 363 -3.94 -2.51 -18.28
C PRO A 363 -3.82 -1.94 -16.86
N GLU A 364 -3.87 -2.79 -15.84
CA GLU A 364 -3.76 -2.41 -14.43
C GLU A 364 -2.33 -2.60 -13.90
N SER A 365 -1.32 -2.82 -14.76
CA SER A 365 0.08 -3.00 -14.34
C SER A 365 0.66 -1.72 -13.71
N TRP A 366 1.71 -1.88 -12.92
CA TRP A 366 2.43 -0.73 -12.35
C TRP A 366 3.06 0.13 -13.44
N GLU A 367 3.51 -0.46 -14.54
CA GLU A 367 4.05 0.22 -15.70
C GLU A 367 2.99 1.15 -16.32
N ALA A 368 1.77 0.65 -16.54
CA ALA A 368 0.66 1.45 -17.06
C ALA A 368 0.30 2.62 -16.10
N ARG A 369 0.35 2.39 -14.79
CA ARG A 369 0.14 3.46 -13.81
C ARG A 369 1.24 4.51 -13.83
N VAL A 370 2.50 4.11 -13.98
CA VAL A 370 3.62 5.04 -14.09
C VAL A 370 3.53 5.86 -15.39
N GLU A 371 3.10 5.28 -16.52
CA GLU A 371 2.83 6.04 -17.75
C GLU A 371 1.71 7.07 -17.51
N GLN A 372 0.56 6.66 -16.99
CA GLN A 372 -0.55 7.56 -16.66
C GLN A 372 -0.10 8.73 -15.76
N ILE A 373 0.68 8.44 -14.72
CA ILE A 373 1.20 9.47 -13.82
C ILE A 373 2.17 10.40 -14.55
N SER A 374 2.99 9.86 -15.44
CA SER A 374 3.96 10.64 -16.20
C SER A 374 3.27 11.63 -17.13
N ASP A 375 2.21 11.21 -17.81
CA ASP A 375 1.40 12.08 -18.68
C ASP A 375 0.81 13.24 -17.86
N LEU A 376 0.26 12.96 -16.68
CA LEU A 376 -0.26 13.98 -15.77
C LEU A 376 0.82 14.97 -15.29
N ILE A 377 2.06 14.50 -15.09
CA ILE A 377 3.18 15.37 -14.72
C ILE A 377 3.57 16.27 -15.89
N ASP A 378 3.62 15.75 -17.10
CA ASP A 378 3.96 16.51 -18.31
C ASP A 378 2.89 17.57 -18.62
N ASP A 379 1.60 17.27 -18.42
CA ASP A 379 0.47 18.19 -18.60
C ASP A 379 0.47 19.39 -17.62
N THR A 380 1.20 19.30 -16.50
CA THR A 380 1.31 20.42 -15.55
C THR A 380 2.09 21.61 -16.10
N GLY A 381 2.62 21.54 -17.32
CA GLY A 381 3.05 22.71 -18.14
C GLY A 381 4.32 23.43 -17.68
N VAL A 382 5.00 22.96 -16.66
CA VAL A 382 6.30 23.52 -16.25
C VAL A 382 7.40 22.73 -16.95
N ARG A 383 7.63 23.01 -18.23
CA ARG A 383 8.90 22.64 -18.87
C ARG A 383 10.03 23.45 -18.23
N ALA A 384 11.12 22.80 -17.96
CA ALA A 384 12.34 23.28 -17.31
C ALA A 384 12.90 24.58 -17.89
#